data_bf740295bc21af3f192232ab458e970a
#
_entry.id   bf740295bc21af3f192232ab458e970a
#
_cell.length_a   1.000
_cell.length_b   1.000
_cell.length_c   1.000
_cell.angle_alpha   90.00
_cell.angle_beta   90.00
_cell.angle_gamma   90.00
#
_symmetry.space_group_name_H-M   'P 1'
#
loop_
_entity.id
_entity.type
_entity.pdbx_description
1 polymer ?
#
loop_
_entity_poly.entity_id
_entity_poly.type
_entity_poly.pdbx_seq_one_letter_code
_entity_poly.pdbx_strand_id
1 'polypeptide(L)'
;VSIESETALRELDATLDRSPVSGELADELFSVVDLLQSEPSLRRAVTDPATPAERRQSLAAGLLRSRISETALNLITEGVGKRLGGTALLDGLERQAVRALLKSAQTAGTLDEVEDQLFRFGRVVDGDPELRGAITDRTASLERRSALVDQLVGGKTAPETTRLAKRALAARDRNFFRTLNGYIELAASTRDRVIATVRVARPLELQQRERLQNALARQIGREIALQEIVEPDLIGGIRVEIGDEVIEGTVSGRLEAVRRQFE
;
A
#
# COMPACT_ATOMS: atom_id res chain seq x y z
N VAL A 1 3.98 7.91 -14.53
CA VAL A 1 5.21 8.19 -13.76
C VAL A 1 6.35 8.26 -14.76
N SER A 2 7.22 9.29 -14.68
CA SER A 2 8.38 9.37 -15.59
C SER A 2 9.45 8.35 -15.15
N ILE A 3 10.31 7.94 -16.12
CA ILE A 3 11.44 7.03 -15.83
C ILE A 3 12.35 7.61 -14.73
N GLU A 4 12.55 8.94 -14.71
CA GLU A 4 13.32 9.63 -13.67
C GLU A 4 12.69 9.50 -12.28
N SER A 5 11.35 9.61 -12.20
CA SER A 5 10.63 9.44 -10.93
C SER A 5 10.70 8.01 -10.42
N GLU A 6 10.64 7.02 -11.31
CA GLU A 6 10.75 5.62 -10.94
C GLU A 6 12.16 5.28 -10.43
N THR A 7 13.18 5.81 -11.06
CA THR A 7 14.58 5.66 -10.61
C THR A 7 14.77 6.29 -9.22
N ALA A 8 14.27 7.51 -9.02
CA ALA A 8 14.34 8.19 -7.73
C ALA A 8 13.61 7.41 -6.61
N LEU A 9 12.46 6.81 -6.92
CA LEU A 9 11.74 5.97 -5.96
C LEU A 9 12.53 4.71 -5.58
N ARG A 10 13.16 4.04 -6.54
CA ARG A 10 14.03 2.87 -6.28
C ARG A 10 15.24 3.22 -5.41
N GLU A 11 15.83 4.39 -5.61
CA GLU A 11 16.94 4.86 -4.79
C GLU A 11 16.49 5.14 -3.35
N LEU A 12 15.32 5.78 -3.15
CA LEU A 12 14.73 5.97 -1.82
C LEU A 12 14.38 4.63 -1.17
N ASP A 13 13.85 3.66 -1.94
CA ASP A 13 13.60 2.30 -1.47
C ASP A 13 14.90 1.66 -0.95
N ALA A 14 15.99 1.76 -1.71
CA ALA A 14 17.29 1.21 -1.33
C ALA A 14 17.91 1.91 -0.09
N THR A 15 17.66 3.21 0.08
CA THR A 15 18.12 3.95 1.27
C THR A 15 17.35 3.53 2.50
N LEU A 16 16.01 3.40 2.41
CA LEU A 16 15.20 2.86 3.51
C LEU A 16 15.63 1.42 3.86
N ASP A 17 15.95 0.59 2.85
CA ASP A 17 16.32 -0.81 3.08
C ASP A 17 17.61 -0.97 3.89
N ARG A 18 18.51 -0.01 3.81
CA ARG A 18 19.76 0.05 4.58
C ARG A 18 19.63 0.76 5.92
N SER A 19 18.51 1.42 6.17
CA SER A 19 18.28 2.23 7.37
C SER A 19 17.64 1.41 8.50
N PRO A 20 17.90 1.75 9.76
CA PRO A 20 17.10 1.22 10.85
C PRO A 20 15.66 1.71 10.72
N VAL A 21 14.69 0.79 10.76
CA VAL A 21 13.28 1.10 10.60
C VAL A 21 12.54 0.91 11.92
N SER A 22 11.59 1.79 12.18
CA SER A 22 10.69 1.73 13.33
C SER A 22 9.33 2.33 12.97
N GLY A 23 8.34 2.07 13.82
CA GLY A 23 7.05 2.75 13.69
C GLY A 23 7.18 4.27 13.85
N GLU A 24 8.11 4.77 14.66
CA GLU A 24 8.37 6.20 14.86
C GLU A 24 8.89 6.85 13.57
N LEU A 25 9.81 6.19 12.84
CA LEU A 25 10.27 6.66 11.54
C LEU A 25 9.11 6.87 10.57
N ALA A 26 8.16 5.94 10.55
CA ALA A 26 6.98 6.06 9.71
C ALA A 26 6.12 7.26 10.08
N ASP A 27 5.91 7.51 11.39
CA ASP A 27 5.13 8.66 11.88
C ASP A 27 5.80 9.98 11.54
N GLU A 28 7.12 10.05 11.67
CA GLU A 28 7.89 11.23 11.27
C GLU A 28 7.74 11.53 9.78
N LEU A 29 7.86 10.51 8.92
CA LEU A 29 7.67 10.65 7.47
C LEU A 29 6.24 11.06 7.12
N PHE A 30 5.21 10.45 7.73
CA PHE A 30 3.82 10.85 7.52
C PHE A 30 3.59 12.30 7.96
N SER A 31 4.14 12.72 9.09
CA SER A 31 4.01 14.10 9.58
C SER A 31 4.62 15.11 8.61
N VAL A 32 5.75 14.77 7.98
CA VAL A 32 6.37 15.64 6.96
C VAL A 32 5.57 15.64 5.67
N VAL A 33 4.98 14.52 5.26
CA VAL A 33 4.06 14.47 4.12
C VAL A 33 2.85 15.40 4.37
N ASP A 34 2.25 15.32 5.55
CA ASP A 34 1.10 16.15 5.93
C ASP A 34 1.46 17.63 6.00
N LEU A 35 2.63 17.96 6.54
CA LEU A 35 3.16 19.33 6.54
C LEU A 35 3.34 19.87 5.11
N LEU A 36 4.00 19.11 4.24
CA LEU A 36 4.21 19.54 2.85
C LEU A 36 2.90 19.58 2.05
N GLN A 37 1.90 18.81 2.44
CA GLN A 37 0.58 18.83 1.83
C GLN A 37 -0.21 20.07 2.26
N SER A 38 -0.19 20.42 3.53
CA SER A 38 -0.88 21.60 4.09
C SER A 38 -0.21 22.91 3.75
N GLU A 39 1.11 22.90 3.44
CA GLU A 39 1.91 24.08 3.16
C GLU A 39 2.43 24.10 1.70
N PRO A 40 1.59 24.51 0.71
CA PRO A 40 1.98 24.49 -0.70
C PRO A 40 3.20 25.37 -1.03
N SER A 41 3.42 26.42 -0.26
CA SER A 41 4.57 27.32 -0.42
C SER A 41 5.86 26.64 -0.05
N LEU A 42 5.88 25.91 1.08
CA LEU A 42 7.01 25.11 1.51
C LEU A 42 7.30 23.99 0.51
N ARG A 43 6.24 23.25 0.10
CA ARG A 43 6.39 22.20 -0.90
C ARG A 43 7.03 22.71 -2.18
N ARG A 44 6.57 23.87 -2.71
CA ARG A 44 7.18 24.49 -3.89
C ARG A 44 8.64 24.83 -3.66
N ALA A 45 8.98 25.44 -2.51
CA ALA A 45 10.36 25.84 -2.22
C ALA A 45 11.33 24.64 -2.20
N VAL A 46 10.92 23.47 -1.67
CA VAL A 46 11.76 22.27 -1.62
C VAL A 46 11.75 21.44 -2.89
N THR A 47 10.89 21.79 -3.88
CA THR A 47 10.80 21.05 -5.16
C THR A 47 11.01 21.94 -6.39
N ASP A 48 11.37 23.20 -6.19
CA ASP A 48 11.62 24.15 -7.29
C ASP A 48 12.79 23.67 -8.17
N PRO A 49 12.55 23.35 -9.45
CA PRO A 49 13.60 22.86 -10.34
C PRO A 49 14.64 23.94 -10.69
N ALA A 50 14.32 25.22 -10.53
CA ALA A 50 15.25 26.34 -10.74
C ALA A 50 16.25 26.50 -9.58
N THR A 51 15.93 25.96 -8.40
CA THR A 51 16.80 26.02 -7.22
C THR A 51 17.75 24.81 -7.21
N PRO A 52 19.08 25.01 -7.02
CA PRO A 52 20.03 23.91 -6.89
C PRO A 52 19.65 22.90 -5.81
N ALA A 53 19.92 21.60 -6.05
CA ALA A 53 19.56 20.53 -5.13
C ALA A 53 20.09 20.74 -3.71
N GLU A 54 21.34 21.18 -3.58
CA GLU A 54 22.00 21.42 -2.28
C GLU A 54 21.26 22.52 -1.48
N ARG A 55 20.74 23.54 -2.15
CA ARG A 55 19.97 24.59 -1.47
C ARG A 55 18.62 24.11 -1.01
N ARG A 56 17.93 23.29 -1.82
CA ARG A 56 16.66 22.67 -1.42
C ARG A 56 16.84 21.74 -0.24
N GLN A 57 17.89 20.92 -0.27
CA GLN A 57 18.25 20.02 0.83
C GLN A 57 18.61 20.78 2.12
N SER A 58 19.40 21.85 1.99
CA SER A 58 19.75 22.72 3.14
C SER A 58 18.52 23.38 3.74
N LEU A 59 17.56 23.82 2.92
CA LEU A 59 16.29 24.37 3.39
C LEU A 59 15.48 23.32 4.17
N ALA A 60 15.31 22.14 3.60
CA ALA A 60 14.59 21.05 4.27
C ALA A 60 15.26 20.65 5.58
N ALA A 61 16.60 20.50 5.58
CA ALA A 61 17.38 20.17 6.77
C ALA A 61 17.27 21.26 7.85
N GLY A 62 17.34 22.53 7.47
CA GLY A 62 17.21 23.64 8.42
C GLY A 62 15.86 23.68 9.13
N LEU A 63 14.79 23.27 8.44
CA LEU A 63 13.43 23.26 8.99
C LEU A 63 13.12 22.02 9.86
N LEU A 64 13.72 20.88 9.54
CA LEU A 64 13.29 19.59 10.09
C LEU A 64 14.27 18.99 11.08
N ARG A 65 15.56 19.31 11.03
CA ARG A 65 16.64 18.68 11.82
C ARG A 65 16.38 18.58 13.33
N SER A 66 15.71 19.57 13.92
CA SER A 66 15.42 19.58 15.36
C SER A 66 14.12 18.88 15.73
N ARG A 67 13.40 18.31 14.76
CA ARG A 67 12.02 17.81 14.93
C ARG A 67 11.85 16.36 14.58
N ILE A 68 12.78 15.78 13.83
CA ILE A 68 12.72 14.40 13.33
C ILE A 68 14.08 13.71 13.52
N SER A 69 14.09 12.39 13.44
CA SER A 69 15.30 11.58 13.52
C SER A 69 16.24 11.84 12.33
N GLU A 70 17.51 11.50 12.52
CA GLU A 70 18.49 11.61 11.44
C GLU A 70 18.15 10.69 10.26
N THR A 71 17.59 9.52 10.51
CA THR A 71 17.12 8.59 9.47
C THR A 71 16.03 9.21 8.62
N ALA A 72 15.00 9.79 9.25
CA ALA A 72 13.93 10.49 8.52
C ALA A 72 14.48 11.70 7.74
N LEU A 73 15.36 12.48 8.36
CA LEU A 73 16.00 13.63 7.72
C LEU A 73 16.78 13.23 6.47
N ASN A 74 17.55 12.14 6.52
CA ASN A 74 18.31 11.65 5.38
C ASN A 74 17.41 11.24 4.22
N LEU A 75 16.32 10.48 4.48
CA LEU A 75 15.35 10.08 3.46
C LEU A 75 14.67 11.29 2.81
N ILE A 76 14.26 12.28 3.63
CA ILE A 76 13.60 13.49 3.14
C ILE A 76 14.55 14.33 2.31
N THR A 77 15.76 14.59 2.79
CA THR A 77 16.75 15.40 2.06
C THR A 77 17.20 14.71 0.77
N GLU A 78 17.32 13.39 0.77
CA GLU A 78 17.56 12.63 -0.46
C GLU A 78 16.41 12.83 -1.47
N GLY A 79 15.15 12.66 -1.05
CA GLY A 79 13.98 12.87 -1.90
C GLY A 79 13.91 14.29 -2.46
N VAL A 80 14.17 15.30 -1.62
CA VAL A 80 14.24 16.72 -2.00
C VAL A 80 15.38 16.98 -3.01
N GLY A 81 16.50 16.29 -2.89
CA GLY A 81 17.63 16.37 -3.81
C GLY A 81 17.28 15.86 -5.22
N LYS A 82 16.35 14.92 -5.35
CA LYS A 82 15.92 14.40 -6.64
C LYS A 82 15.09 15.45 -7.42
N ARG A 83 15.04 15.29 -8.74
CA ARG A 83 14.18 16.14 -9.60
C ARG A 83 12.73 15.64 -9.61
N LEU A 84 12.14 15.48 -8.42
CA LEU A 84 10.74 15.12 -8.27
C LEU A 84 9.89 16.38 -8.21
N GLY A 85 8.78 16.40 -8.96
CA GLY A 85 7.75 17.42 -8.74
C GLY A 85 7.11 17.27 -7.36
N GLY A 86 6.46 18.33 -6.87
CA GLY A 86 5.91 18.32 -5.50
C GLY A 86 4.97 17.18 -5.18
N THR A 87 4.18 16.72 -6.15
CA THR A 87 3.30 15.54 -6.00
C THR A 87 4.11 14.24 -5.89
N ALA A 88 5.10 14.05 -6.79
CA ALA A 88 5.92 12.85 -6.80
C ALA A 88 6.81 12.73 -5.54
N LEU A 89 7.28 13.85 -4.99
CA LEU A 89 7.98 13.87 -3.70
C LEU A 89 7.07 13.37 -2.56
N LEU A 90 5.83 13.91 -2.50
CA LEU A 90 4.88 13.46 -1.46
C LEU A 90 4.54 11.98 -1.61
N ASP A 91 4.30 11.49 -2.83
CA ASP A 91 4.03 10.07 -3.08
C ASP A 91 5.22 9.19 -2.70
N GLY A 92 6.44 9.66 -2.99
CA GLY A 92 7.66 8.97 -2.62
C GLY A 92 7.84 8.87 -1.11
N LEU A 93 7.67 9.97 -0.37
CA LEU A 93 7.79 9.98 1.09
C LEU A 93 6.66 9.18 1.77
N GLU A 94 5.42 9.28 1.27
CA GLU A 94 4.30 8.46 1.72
C GLU A 94 4.63 6.97 1.57
N ARG A 95 5.14 6.58 0.40
CA ARG A 95 5.57 5.20 0.14
C ARG A 95 6.65 4.74 1.12
N GLN A 96 7.66 5.58 1.42
CA GLN A 96 8.69 5.22 2.39
C GLN A 96 8.13 5.07 3.81
N ALA A 97 7.18 5.92 4.22
CA ALA A 97 6.52 5.80 5.51
C ALA A 97 5.74 4.48 5.63
N VAL A 98 4.97 4.11 4.61
CA VAL A 98 4.25 2.82 4.56
C VAL A 98 5.24 1.66 4.62
N ARG A 99 6.32 1.70 3.81
CA ARG A 99 7.35 0.64 3.82
C ARG A 99 8.06 0.53 5.17
N ALA A 100 8.31 1.65 5.87
CA ALA A 100 8.89 1.62 7.21
C ALA A 100 7.98 0.88 8.21
N LEU A 101 6.66 1.12 8.18
CA LEU A 101 5.69 0.35 8.98
C LEU A 101 5.69 -1.14 8.63
N LEU A 102 5.65 -1.47 7.34
CA LEU A 102 5.63 -2.86 6.89
C LEU A 102 6.92 -3.60 7.25
N LYS A 103 8.08 -2.94 7.15
CA LYS A 103 9.37 -3.51 7.59
C LYS A 103 9.44 -3.67 9.11
N SER A 104 8.83 -2.75 9.88
CA SER A 104 8.67 -2.92 11.33
C SER A 104 7.86 -4.16 11.65
N ALA A 105 6.72 -4.36 10.97
CA ALA A 105 5.90 -5.56 11.09
C ALA A 105 6.65 -6.82 10.66
N GLN A 106 7.48 -6.75 9.61
CA GLN A 106 8.32 -7.87 9.17
C GLN A 106 9.34 -8.26 10.25
N THR A 107 10.00 -7.29 10.85
CA THR A 107 10.95 -7.52 11.94
C THR A 107 10.28 -8.11 13.18
N ALA A 108 9.04 -7.71 13.47
CA ALA A 108 8.21 -8.26 14.55
C ALA A 108 7.59 -9.63 14.21
N GLY A 109 7.70 -10.10 12.96
CA GLY A 109 7.09 -11.36 12.51
C GLY A 109 5.59 -11.28 12.27
N THR A 110 5.01 -10.08 12.20
CA THR A 110 3.57 -9.85 12.06
C THR A 110 3.15 -9.37 10.66
N LEU A 111 4.06 -9.33 9.67
CA LEU A 111 3.75 -8.79 8.35
C LEU A 111 2.63 -9.55 7.63
N ASP A 112 2.59 -10.88 7.74
CA ASP A 112 1.51 -11.71 7.16
C ASP A 112 0.15 -11.36 7.77
N GLU A 113 0.14 -11.14 9.08
CA GLU A 113 -1.05 -10.75 9.81
C GLU A 113 -1.53 -9.36 9.37
N VAL A 114 -0.63 -8.40 9.24
CA VAL A 114 -0.94 -7.03 8.76
C VAL A 114 -1.54 -7.07 7.36
N GLU A 115 -0.95 -7.84 6.44
CA GLU A 115 -1.43 -7.99 5.06
C GLU A 115 -2.85 -8.56 5.02
N ASP A 116 -3.09 -9.68 5.72
CA ASP A 116 -4.41 -10.33 5.79
C ASP A 116 -5.46 -9.43 6.46
N GLN A 117 -5.10 -8.74 7.55
CA GLN A 117 -5.99 -7.83 8.26
C GLN A 117 -6.38 -6.62 7.39
N LEU A 118 -5.44 -6.02 6.65
CA LEU A 118 -5.75 -4.92 5.71
C LEU A 118 -6.69 -5.39 4.59
N PHE A 119 -6.45 -6.58 4.05
CA PHE A 119 -7.31 -7.17 3.03
C PHE A 119 -8.72 -7.41 3.56
N ARG A 120 -8.86 -8.06 4.73
CA ARG A 120 -10.17 -8.31 5.37
C ARG A 120 -10.89 -7.00 5.69
N PHE A 121 -10.17 -6.01 6.21
CA PHE A 121 -10.74 -4.70 6.49
C PHE A 121 -11.31 -4.05 5.22
N GLY A 122 -10.56 -4.05 4.12
CA GLY A 122 -11.05 -3.57 2.82
C GLY A 122 -12.31 -4.30 2.37
N ARG A 123 -12.36 -5.63 2.53
CA ARG A 123 -13.53 -6.46 2.19
C ARG A 123 -14.76 -6.15 3.06
N VAL A 124 -14.57 -5.94 4.36
CA VAL A 124 -15.67 -5.58 5.27
C VAL A 124 -16.24 -4.21 4.88
N VAL A 125 -15.38 -3.22 4.62
CA VAL A 125 -15.83 -1.88 4.19
C VAL A 125 -16.52 -1.93 2.82
N ASP A 126 -16.01 -2.74 1.88
CA ASP A 126 -16.60 -2.87 0.55
C ASP A 126 -17.93 -3.62 0.54
N GLY A 127 -18.10 -4.59 1.44
CA GLY A 127 -19.31 -5.40 1.55
C GLY A 127 -20.50 -4.70 2.23
N ASP A 128 -20.27 -3.59 2.95
CA ASP A 128 -21.31 -2.86 3.67
C ASP A 128 -21.46 -1.43 3.10
N PRO A 129 -22.59 -1.12 2.40
CA PRO A 129 -22.79 0.18 1.78
C PRO A 129 -22.82 1.35 2.77
N GLU A 130 -23.33 1.16 4.01
CA GLU A 130 -23.38 2.21 5.02
C GLU A 130 -21.98 2.50 5.55
N LEU A 131 -21.22 1.45 5.86
CA LEU A 131 -19.84 1.56 6.29
C LEU A 131 -18.95 2.18 5.20
N ARG A 132 -19.11 1.73 3.95
CA ARG A 132 -18.41 2.31 2.80
C ARG A 132 -18.72 3.80 2.69
N GLY A 133 -19.99 4.17 2.78
CA GLY A 133 -20.42 5.56 2.77
C GLY A 133 -19.74 6.37 3.88
N ALA A 134 -19.79 5.89 5.13
CA ALA A 134 -19.20 6.58 6.28
C ALA A 134 -17.66 6.73 6.18
N ILE A 135 -16.96 5.71 5.71
CA ILE A 135 -15.49 5.72 5.53
C ILE A 135 -15.06 6.67 4.41
N THR A 136 -15.82 6.70 3.29
CA THR A 136 -15.46 7.49 2.11
C THR A 136 -16.07 8.88 2.08
N ASP A 137 -16.96 9.22 3.02
CA ASP A 137 -17.57 10.55 3.14
C ASP A 137 -16.52 11.60 3.50
N ARG A 138 -16.20 12.44 2.54
CA ARG A 138 -15.22 13.51 2.69
C ARG A 138 -15.78 14.79 3.31
N THR A 139 -17.09 14.86 3.51
CA THR A 139 -17.72 15.95 4.25
C THR A 139 -17.54 15.75 5.76
N ALA A 140 -17.39 14.50 6.20
CA ALA A 140 -17.01 14.17 7.57
C ALA A 140 -15.52 14.45 7.81
N SER A 141 -15.18 14.94 9.00
CA SER A 141 -13.79 15.21 9.37
C SER A 141 -12.95 13.93 9.38
N LEU A 142 -11.62 14.09 9.18
CA LEU A 142 -10.70 12.96 9.23
C LEU A 142 -10.72 12.28 10.61
N GLU A 143 -10.82 13.07 11.68
CA GLU A 143 -10.89 12.60 13.06
C GLU A 143 -12.10 11.67 13.28
N ARG A 144 -13.28 12.07 12.76
CA ARG A 144 -14.51 11.26 12.88
C ARG A 144 -14.38 9.94 12.12
N ARG A 145 -13.82 9.97 10.90
CA ARG A 145 -13.59 8.75 10.12
C ARG A 145 -12.51 7.87 10.75
N SER A 146 -11.46 8.47 11.31
CA SER A 146 -10.42 7.74 12.07
C SER A 146 -10.97 7.08 13.33
N ALA A 147 -11.85 7.76 14.07
CA ALA A 147 -12.53 7.18 15.22
C ALA A 147 -13.40 5.97 14.84
N LEU A 148 -14.06 6.01 13.67
CA LEU A 148 -14.79 4.86 13.14
C LEU A 148 -13.85 3.68 12.85
N VAL A 149 -12.70 3.91 12.25
CA VAL A 149 -11.69 2.85 12.06
C VAL A 149 -11.23 2.28 13.39
N ASP A 150 -10.96 3.13 14.41
CA ASP A 150 -10.59 2.65 15.74
C ASP A 150 -11.67 1.77 16.39
N GLN A 151 -12.94 2.08 16.22
CA GLN A 151 -14.04 1.25 16.72
C GLN A 151 -14.10 -0.12 16.01
N LEU A 152 -13.79 -0.16 14.73
CA LEU A 152 -13.85 -1.38 13.93
C LEU A 152 -12.67 -2.32 14.20
N VAL A 153 -11.46 -1.79 14.21
CA VAL A 153 -10.22 -2.58 14.21
C VAL A 153 -9.30 -2.31 15.40
N GLY A 154 -9.50 -1.22 16.15
CA GLY A 154 -8.65 -0.85 17.30
C GLY A 154 -8.63 -1.93 18.37
N GLY A 155 -7.43 -2.33 18.79
CA GLY A 155 -7.22 -3.41 19.77
C GLY A 155 -7.56 -4.82 19.29
N LYS A 156 -8.03 -4.98 18.04
CA LYS A 156 -8.38 -6.27 17.43
C LYS A 156 -7.42 -6.67 16.31
N THR A 157 -6.59 -5.75 15.89
CA THR A 157 -5.62 -5.94 14.80
C THR A 157 -4.23 -5.49 15.25
N ALA A 158 -3.22 -5.86 14.49
CA ALA A 158 -1.87 -5.35 14.69
C ALA A 158 -1.86 -3.81 14.66
N PRO A 159 -1.02 -3.15 15.47
CA PRO A 159 -0.95 -1.68 15.50
C PRO A 159 -0.70 -1.06 14.12
N GLU A 160 0.15 -1.70 13.30
CA GLU A 160 0.47 -1.26 11.95
C GLU A 160 -0.74 -1.31 11.03
N THR A 161 -1.60 -2.32 11.17
CA THR A 161 -2.87 -2.43 10.42
C THR A 161 -3.77 -1.24 10.73
N THR A 162 -3.99 -0.92 12.02
CA THR A 162 -4.82 0.22 12.43
C THR A 162 -4.24 1.53 11.88
N ARG A 163 -2.91 1.72 11.94
CA ARG A 163 -2.23 2.92 11.44
C ARG A 163 -2.39 3.07 9.92
N LEU A 164 -2.17 1.99 9.16
CA LEU A 164 -2.32 1.98 7.70
C LEU A 164 -3.77 2.19 7.27
N ALA A 165 -4.74 1.56 7.96
CA ALA A 165 -6.15 1.78 7.69
C ALA A 165 -6.57 3.24 7.89
N LYS A 166 -6.11 3.88 8.97
CA LYS A 166 -6.31 5.32 9.20
C LYS A 166 -5.60 6.18 8.16
N ARG A 167 -4.36 5.83 7.80
CA ARG A 167 -3.62 6.56 6.78
C ARG A 167 -4.32 6.53 5.43
N ALA A 168 -4.94 5.42 5.06
CA ALA A 168 -5.72 5.30 3.83
C ALA A 168 -6.92 6.29 3.77
N LEU A 169 -7.45 6.75 4.91
CA LEU A 169 -8.49 7.79 4.96
C LEU A 169 -7.98 9.18 4.53
N ALA A 170 -6.71 9.47 4.81
CA ALA A 170 -6.04 10.72 4.46
C ALA A 170 -5.48 10.71 3.04
N ALA A 171 -5.71 9.64 2.28
CA ALA A 171 -5.15 9.41 0.97
C ALA A 171 -5.35 10.61 0.02
N ARG A 172 -4.26 10.99 -0.64
CA ARG A 172 -4.21 12.13 -1.54
C ARG A 172 -4.94 11.88 -2.86
N ASP A 173 -4.86 10.67 -3.40
CA ASP A 173 -5.52 10.28 -4.64
C ASP A 173 -7.05 10.15 -4.53
N ARG A 174 -7.58 10.41 -3.34
CA ARG A 174 -9.01 10.46 -3.01
C ARG A 174 -9.75 9.12 -3.14
N ASN A 175 -9.05 8.01 -3.28
CA ASN A 175 -9.64 6.68 -3.37
C ASN A 175 -9.10 5.80 -2.25
N PHE A 176 -9.94 5.61 -1.21
CA PHE A 176 -9.62 4.78 -0.05
C PHE A 176 -9.19 3.36 -0.47
N PHE A 177 -9.98 2.71 -1.32
CA PHE A 177 -9.73 1.32 -1.72
C PHE A 177 -8.45 1.18 -2.54
N ARG A 178 -8.19 2.11 -3.47
CA ARG A 178 -6.95 2.12 -4.25
C ARG A 178 -5.74 2.27 -3.34
N THR A 179 -5.81 3.18 -2.38
CA THR A 179 -4.71 3.40 -1.42
C THR A 179 -4.48 2.18 -0.56
N LEU A 180 -5.57 1.59 -0.02
CA LEU A 180 -5.48 0.39 0.81
C LEU A 180 -4.88 -0.80 0.03
N ASN A 181 -5.32 -1.02 -1.22
CA ASN A 181 -4.76 -2.04 -2.09
C ASN A 181 -3.27 -1.79 -2.38
N GLY A 182 -2.86 -0.54 -2.63
CA GLY A 182 -1.45 -0.20 -2.78
C GLY A 182 -0.61 -0.53 -1.53
N TYR A 183 -1.16 -0.40 -0.33
CA TYR A 183 -0.48 -0.80 0.91
C TYR A 183 -0.36 -2.33 1.02
N ILE A 184 -1.39 -3.07 0.60
CA ILE A 184 -1.36 -4.54 0.55
C ILE A 184 -0.30 -5.02 -0.46
N GLU A 185 -0.24 -4.41 -1.64
CA GLU A 185 0.80 -4.70 -2.65
C GLU A 185 2.21 -4.41 -2.13
N LEU A 186 2.39 -3.30 -1.40
CA LEU A 186 3.66 -3.00 -0.75
C LEU A 186 4.01 -4.03 0.33
N ALA A 187 3.04 -4.52 1.11
CA ALA A 187 3.28 -5.58 2.09
C ALA A 187 3.76 -6.86 1.42
N ALA A 188 3.11 -7.29 0.34
CA ALA A 188 3.54 -8.45 -0.44
C ALA A 188 4.95 -8.27 -1.03
N SER A 189 5.24 -7.09 -1.61
CA SER A 189 6.56 -6.79 -2.20
C SER A 189 7.68 -6.72 -1.15
N THR A 190 7.35 -6.39 0.10
CA THR A 190 8.33 -6.34 1.19
C THR A 190 8.96 -7.72 1.47
N ARG A 191 8.28 -8.80 1.10
CA ARG A 191 8.76 -10.19 1.19
C ARG A 191 9.15 -10.82 -0.14
N ASP A 192 9.26 -10.04 -1.21
CA ASP A 192 9.44 -10.58 -2.57
C ASP A 192 8.33 -11.56 -2.99
N ARG A 193 7.14 -11.40 -2.44
CA ARG A 193 5.95 -12.20 -2.80
C ARG A 193 5.06 -11.47 -3.80
N VAL A 194 4.36 -12.28 -4.60
CA VAL A 194 3.31 -11.81 -5.52
C VAL A 194 1.95 -12.16 -4.95
N ILE A 195 1.03 -11.21 -4.92
CA ILE A 195 -0.35 -11.47 -4.50
C ILE A 195 -1.10 -12.13 -5.65
N ALA A 196 -1.73 -13.27 -5.34
CA ALA A 196 -2.73 -13.91 -6.20
C ALA A 196 -4.09 -13.86 -5.50
N THR A 197 -5.01 -13.06 -6.01
CA THR A 197 -6.40 -13.03 -5.54
C THR A 197 -7.15 -14.19 -6.17
N VAL A 198 -7.65 -15.08 -5.32
CA VAL A 198 -8.33 -16.32 -5.72
C VAL A 198 -9.81 -16.21 -5.40
N ARG A 199 -10.66 -16.19 -6.43
CA ARG A 199 -12.12 -16.20 -6.29
C ARG A 199 -12.63 -17.62 -6.43
N VAL A 200 -13.41 -18.08 -5.47
CA VAL A 200 -13.92 -19.44 -5.37
C VAL A 200 -15.39 -19.45 -4.93
N ALA A 201 -16.17 -20.43 -5.40
CA ALA A 201 -17.57 -20.59 -4.98
C ALA A 201 -17.69 -21.05 -3.50
N ARG A 202 -16.68 -21.75 -2.98
CA ARG A 202 -16.62 -22.26 -1.61
C ARG A 202 -15.18 -22.12 -1.10
N PRO A 203 -14.96 -21.97 0.22
CA PRO A 203 -13.63 -21.91 0.80
C PRO A 203 -12.77 -23.11 0.37
N LEU A 204 -11.50 -22.84 0.07
CA LEU A 204 -10.53 -23.87 -0.25
C LEU A 204 -10.13 -24.61 1.04
N GLU A 205 -10.03 -25.94 0.93
CA GLU A 205 -9.39 -26.73 1.98
C GLU A 205 -7.89 -26.42 2.06
N LEU A 206 -7.28 -26.64 3.22
CA LEU A 206 -5.87 -26.34 3.47
C LEU A 206 -4.95 -26.94 2.40
N GLN A 207 -5.16 -28.22 2.06
CA GLN A 207 -4.37 -28.90 1.03
C GLN A 207 -4.58 -28.34 -0.38
N GLN A 208 -5.80 -27.91 -0.70
CA GLN A 208 -6.11 -27.29 -1.99
C GLN A 208 -5.41 -25.93 -2.10
N ARG A 209 -5.44 -25.13 -1.03
CA ARG A 209 -4.77 -23.84 -0.94
C ARG A 209 -3.26 -24.00 -1.14
N GLU A 210 -2.61 -24.91 -0.42
CA GLU A 210 -1.17 -25.18 -0.53
C GLU A 210 -0.78 -25.65 -1.94
N ARG A 211 -1.56 -26.57 -2.53
CA ARG A 211 -1.31 -27.04 -3.92
C ARG A 211 -1.41 -25.92 -4.94
N LEU A 212 -2.43 -25.07 -4.82
CA LEU A 212 -2.61 -23.91 -5.70
C LEU A 212 -1.46 -22.94 -5.55
N GLN A 213 -1.10 -22.58 -4.32
CA GLN A 213 0.00 -21.67 -4.01
C GLN A 213 1.32 -22.17 -4.60
N ASN A 214 1.65 -23.45 -4.39
CA ASN A 214 2.86 -24.06 -4.91
C ASN A 214 2.88 -24.16 -6.44
N ALA A 215 1.72 -24.40 -7.07
CA ALA A 215 1.61 -24.43 -8.53
C ALA A 215 1.85 -23.05 -9.15
N LEU A 216 1.22 -22.01 -8.59
CA LEU A 216 1.41 -20.62 -9.03
C LEU A 216 2.84 -20.13 -8.77
N ALA A 217 3.43 -20.45 -7.61
CA ALA A 217 4.80 -20.10 -7.29
C ALA A 217 5.80 -20.70 -8.30
N ARG A 218 5.60 -21.94 -8.72
CA ARG A 218 6.43 -22.58 -9.76
C ARG A 218 6.27 -21.95 -11.13
N GLN A 219 5.04 -21.56 -11.50
CA GLN A 219 4.75 -20.94 -12.79
C GLN A 219 5.36 -19.54 -12.90
N ILE A 220 5.30 -18.75 -11.80
CA ILE A 220 5.71 -17.33 -11.77
C ILE A 220 7.18 -17.18 -11.36
N GLY A 221 7.77 -18.21 -10.72
CA GLY A 221 9.15 -18.18 -10.22
C GLY A 221 9.35 -17.31 -8.99
N ARG A 222 8.27 -16.95 -8.29
CA ARG A 222 8.27 -16.11 -7.07
C ARG A 222 7.34 -16.69 -6.02
N GLU A 223 7.57 -16.34 -4.76
CA GLU A 223 6.66 -16.70 -3.68
C GLU A 223 5.28 -16.04 -3.88
N ILE A 224 4.22 -16.82 -3.71
CA ILE A 224 2.83 -16.37 -3.90
C ILE A 224 2.13 -16.24 -2.56
N ALA A 225 1.50 -15.10 -2.31
CA ALA A 225 0.54 -14.90 -1.25
C ALA A 225 -0.88 -15.08 -1.82
N LEU A 226 -1.60 -16.13 -1.38
CA LEU A 226 -2.99 -16.34 -1.80
C LEU A 226 -3.94 -15.54 -0.92
N GLN A 227 -4.73 -14.68 -1.56
CA GLN A 227 -5.86 -13.98 -0.96
C GLN A 227 -7.16 -14.55 -1.51
N GLU A 228 -7.90 -15.22 -0.64
CA GLU A 228 -9.12 -15.94 -1.02
C GLU A 228 -10.35 -15.06 -0.87
N ILE A 229 -11.18 -15.02 -1.91
CA ILE A 229 -12.50 -14.38 -1.92
C ILE A 229 -13.54 -15.44 -2.26
N VAL A 230 -14.50 -15.64 -1.35
CA VAL A 230 -15.62 -16.56 -1.59
C VAL A 230 -16.74 -15.79 -2.28
N GLU A 231 -17.06 -16.20 -3.50
CA GLU A 231 -18.16 -15.69 -4.31
C GLU A 231 -19.13 -16.84 -4.61
N PRO A 232 -20.23 -16.98 -3.85
CA PRO A 232 -21.17 -18.12 -4.02
C PRO A 232 -21.81 -18.19 -5.41
N ASP A 233 -21.89 -17.07 -6.10
CA ASP A 233 -22.48 -16.98 -7.46
C ASP A 233 -21.51 -17.45 -8.57
N LEU A 234 -20.26 -17.77 -8.23
CA LEU A 234 -19.29 -18.29 -9.18
C LEU A 234 -19.71 -19.69 -9.64
N ILE A 235 -19.95 -19.87 -10.93
CA ILE A 235 -20.38 -21.16 -11.50
C ILE A 235 -19.18 -22.09 -11.64
N GLY A 236 -18.75 -22.65 -10.51
CA GLY A 236 -17.69 -23.67 -10.42
C GLY A 236 -16.29 -23.19 -10.87
N GLY A 237 -15.25 -23.85 -10.38
CA GLY A 237 -13.87 -23.54 -10.73
C GLY A 237 -13.22 -22.46 -9.87
N ILE A 238 -12.08 -21.99 -10.32
CA ILE A 238 -11.23 -21.00 -9.63
C ILE A 238 -10.86 -19.90 -10.62
N ARG A 239 -11.01 -18.66 -10.21
CA ARG A 239 -10.49 -17.50 -10.94
C ARG A 239 -9.32 -16.94 -10.13
N VAL A 240 -8.17 -16.79 -10.76
CA VAL A 240 -6.95 -16.25 -10.15
C VAL A 240 -6.56 -14.96 -10.86
N GLU A 241 -6.39 -13.90 -10.10
CA GLU A 241 -5.95 -12.59 -10.58
C GLU A 241 -4.56 -12.29 -9.99
N ILE A 242 -3.58 -11.99 -10.83
CA ILE A 242 -2.19 -11.70 -10.44
C ILE A 242 -1.75 -10.43 -11.17
N GLY A 243 -1.75 -9.28 -10.47
CA GLY A 243 -1.56 -7.99 -11.12
C GLY A 243 -2.62 -7.74 -12.18
N ASP A 244 -2.20 -7.50 -13.41
CA ASP A 244 -3.10 -7.30 -14.57
C ASP A 244 -3.45 -8.61 -15.32
N GLU A 245 -2.89 -9.74 -14.88
CA GLU A 245 -3.11 -11.05 -15.50
C GLU A 245 -4.23 -11.80 -14.80
N VAL A 246 -5.19 -12.30 -15.57
CA VAL A 246 -6.31 -13.13 -15.08
C VAL A 246 -6.19 -14.54 -15.63
N ILE A 247 -6.02 -15.51 -14.74
CA ILE A 247 -6.04 -16.93 -15.06
C ILE A 247 -7.43 -17.47 -14.72
N GLU A 248 -8.23 -17.75 -15.74
CA GLU A 248 -9.61 -18.19 -15.56
C GLU A 248 -9.74 -19.70 -15.71
N GLY A 249 -9.97 -20.39 -14.60
CA GLY A 249 -10.24 -21.81 -14.55
C GLY A 249 -11.70 -22.17 -14.24
N THR A 250 -12.64 -21.21 -14.46
CA THR A 250 -14.06 -21.42 -14.18
C THR A 250 -14.77 -22.15 -15.33
N VAL A 251 -15.87 -22.81 -15.01
CA VAL A 251 -16.75 -23.43 -16.03
C VAL A 251 -17.32 -22.37 -16.96
N SER A 252 -17.65 -21.18 -16.44
CA SER A 252 -18.12 -20.03 -17.24
C SER A 252 -17.07 -19.59 -18.25
N GLY A 253 -15.82 -19.42 -17.86
CA GLY A 253 -14.74 -19.03 -18.77
C GLY A 253 -14.48 -20.06 -19.87
N ARG A 254 -14.60 -21.37 -19.54
CA ARG A 254 -14.50 -22.43 -20.55
C ARG A 254 -15.66 -22.41 -21.54
N LEU A 255 -16.87 -22.14 -21.08
CA LEU A 255 -18.07 -22.00 -21.95
C LEU A 255 -17.96 -20.79 -22.88
N GLU A 256 -17.48 -19.65 -22.38
CA GLU A 256 -17.25 -18.45 -23.20
C GLU A 256 -16.11 -18.65 -24.21
N ALA A 257 -15.05 -19.37 -23.85
CA ALA A 257 -13.97 -19.71 -24.78
C ALA A 257 -14.48 -20.62 -25.91
N VAL A 258 -15.32 -21.62 -25.59
CA VAL A 258 -15.96 -22.46 -26.60
C VAL A 258 -16.91 -21.68 -27.49
N ARG A 259 -17.74 -20.78 -26.92
CA ARG A 259 -18.68 -19.94 -27.70
C ARG A 259 -17.94 -19.04 -28.70
N ARG A 260 -16.79 -18.47 -28.32
CA ARG A 260 -15.94 -17.65 -29.22
C ARG A 260 -15.26 -18.44 -30.35
N GLN A 261 -15.15 -19.76 -30.24
CA GLN A 261 -14.66 -20.63 -31.32
C GLN A 261 -15.70 -20.97 -32.37
N PHE A 262 -16.99 -20.73 -32.09
CA PHE A 262 -18.11 -21.03 -32.99
C PHE A 262 -18.79 -19.76 -33.55
N GLU A 263 -18.31 -18.55 -33.23
CA GLU A 263 -18.59 -17.28 -33.90
C GLU A 263 -17.49 -16.91 -34.88
#